data_ee181750de4729707ee893f4a0c036ac
#
_entry.id   ee181750de4729707ee893f4a0c036ac
#
_cell.length_a   1.000
_cell.length_b   1.000
_cell.length_c   1.000
_cell.angle_alpha   90.00
_cell.angle_beta   90.00
_cell.angle_gamma   90.00
#
_symmetry.space_group_name_H-M   'P 1'
#
loop_
_entity.id
_entity.type
_entity.pdbx_description
1 polymer ?
#
loop_
_entity_poly.entity_id
_entity_poly.type
_entity_poly.pdbx_seq_one_letter_code
_entity_poly.pdbx_strand_id
1 'polypeptide(L)'
;MKITIENLKKTFGEKVAVDIERYEIKDGEMLGLVGNNGAGKSTLFRLMLDLIKADSGRVLMQPSPEEMADGLAKSDVDVSTTEDWKDWTGAFVDESFLIDYLTPDEYFQFLGRISGRKQEDVDAFLQEFGHFMAGEVAGQKKLIRNLSAGNKQKVGIVGAMLLQPKVLILDEPFNFL
;
A
#
# COMPACT_ATOMS: atom_id res chain seq x y z
N MET A 1 -2.29 13.96 -5.15
CA MET A 1 -3.37 13.27 -4.40
C MET A 1 -3.31 13.66 -2.93
N LYS A 2 -4.30 14.36 -2.40
CA LYS A 2 -4.45 14.67 -0.97
C LYS A 2 -5.30 13.60 -0.28
N ILE A 3 -5.03 13.28 0.99
CA ILE A 3 -5.86 12.39 1.79
C ILE A 3 -6.41 13.18 2.98
N THR A 4 -7.72 13.07 3.22
CA THR A 4 -8.38 13.69 4.39
C THR A 4 -9.06 12.60 5.21
N ILE A 5 -8.77 12.58 6.50
CA ILE A 5 -9.39 11.72 7.50
C ILE A 5 -10.37 12.59 8.30
N GLU A 6 -11.62 12.15 8.43
CA GLU A 6 -12.67 12.93 9.13
C GLU A 6 -13.42 12.04 10.11
N ASN A 7 -13.41 12.42 11.40
CA ASN A 7 -14.13 11.77 12.50
C ASN A 7 -13.93 10.25 12.55
N LEU A 8 -12.74 9.79 12.12
CA LEU A 8 -12.43 8.38 11.94
C LEU A 8 -12.26 7.71 13.30
N LYS A 9 -13.10 6.74 13.60
CA LYS A 9 -13.05 5.99 14.85
C LYS A 9 -13.08 4.50 14.62
N LYS A 10 -12.26 3.78 15.40
CA LYS A 10 -12.26 2.32 15.48
C LYS A 10 -11.99 1.86 16.90
N THR A 11 -12.87 0.97 17.36
CA THR A 11 -12.80 0.37 18.70
C THR A 11 -12.80 -1.16 18.59
N PHE A 12 -12.04 -1.82 19.42
CA PHE A 12 -12.05 -3.28 19.58
C PHE A 12 -12.38 -3.61 21.04
N GLY A 13 -13.60 -4.06 21.29
CA GLY A 13 -14.13 -4.19 22.65
C GLY A 13 -14.15 -2.84 23.36
N GLU A 14 -13.46 -2.73 24.49
CA GLU A 14 -13.33 -1.47 25.24
C GLU A 14 -12.15 -0.58 24.79
N LYS A 15 -11.28 -1.10 23.92
CA LYS A 15 -10.09 -0.39 23.48
C LYS A 15 -10.37 0.46 22.25
N VAL A 16 -10.23 1.78 22.37
CA VAL A 16 -10.18 2.69 21.22
C VAL A 16 -8.81 2.54 20.54
N ALA A 17 -8.81 2.07 19.32
CA ALA A 17 -7.59 1.85 18.53
C ALA A 17 -7.26 3.07 17.66
N VAL A 18 -8.27 3.73 17.11
CA VAL A 18 -8.16 4.96 16.31
C VAL A 18 -9.27 5.91 16.72
N ASP A 19 -8.92 7.17 16.94
CA ASP A 19 -9.87 8.27 17.19
C ASP A 19 -9.24 9.57 16.67
N ILE A 20 -9.60 9.95 15.44
CA ILE A 20 -9.03 11.09 14.72
C ILE A 20 -10.18 11.98 14.27
N GLU A 21 -10.29 13.17 14.86
CA GLU A 21 -11.32 14.15 14.49
C GLU A 21 -11.10 14.64 13.06
N ARG A 22 -9.89 15.13 12.76
CA ARG A 22 -9.49 15.57 11.42
C ARG A 22 -7.98 15.49 11.24
N TYR A 23 -7.57 14.94 10.12
CA TYR A 23 -6.17 14.97 9.69
C TYR A 23 -6.09 15.05 8.17
N GLU A 24 -5.10 15.79 7.67
CA GLU A 24 -4.87 15.94 6.22
C GLU A 24 -3.43 15.58 5.89
N ILE A 25 -3.26 14.70 4.91
CA ILE A 25 -1.97 14.40 4.27
C ILE A 25 -1.99 15.11 2.92
N LYS A 26 -1.06 16.04 2.75
CA LYS A 26 -0.98 16.87 1.53
C LYS A 26 -0.44 16.08 0.36
N ASP A 27 -0.72 16.55 -0.83
CA ASP A 27 -0.10 16.01 -2.04
C ASP A 27 1.43 16.12 -1.99
N GLY A 28 2.11 15.03 -2.37
CA GLY A 28 3.57 14.93 -2.33
C GLY A 28 4.18 14.84 -0.93
N GLU A 29 3.38 14.75 0.13
CA GLU A 29 3.86 14.64 1.51
C GLU A 29 4.35 13.22 1.81
N MET A 30 5.52 13.12 2.46
CA MET A 30 6.01 11.90 3.06
C MET A 30 5.75 11.95 4.56
N LEU A 31 4.83 11.10 5.03
CA LEU A 31 4.42 11.05 6.44
C LEU A 31 4.96 9.79 7.13
N GLY A 32 5.71 9.97 8.22
CA GLY A 32 6.12 8.89 9.12
C GLY A 32 5.20 8.78 10.32
N LEU A 33 4.53 7.63 10.48
CA LEU A 33 3.68 7.35 11.64
C LEU A 33 4.48 6.57 12.69
N VAL A 34 4.76 7.21 13.83
CA VAL A 34 5.56 6.65 14.91
C VAL A 34 4.71 6.44 16.17
N GLY A 35 4.95 5.36 16.88
CA GLY A 35 4.25 5.05 18.14
C GLY A 35 4.57 3.63 18.63
N ASN A 36 4.26 3.36 19.88
CA ASN A 36 4.46 2.05 20.50
C ASN A 36 3.68 0.93 19.81
N ASN A 37 4.09 -0.32 20.03
CA ASN A 37 3.31 -1.47 19.57
C ASN A 37 1.91 -1.44 20.21
N GLY A 38 0.89 -1.66 19.39
CA GLY A 38 -0.52 -1.57 19.81
C GLY A 38 -1.08 -0.15 19.92
N ALA A 39 -0.37 0.89 19.44
CA ALA A 39 -0.86 2.28 19.40
C ALA A 39 -1.87 2.56 18.29
N GLY A 40 -2.22 1.57 17.46
CA GLY A 40 -3.21 1.72 16.39
C GLY A 40 -2.67 2.02 15.00
N LYS A 41 -1.34 2.05 14.79
CA LYS A 41 -0.71 2.35 13.50
C LYS A 41 -1.23 1.47 12.36
N SER A 42 -1.08 0.16 12.48
CA SER A 42 -1.57 -0.79 11.47
C SER A 42 -3.10 -0.77 11.34
N THR A 43 -3.82 -0.45 12.43
CA THR A 43 -5.28 -0.25 12.39
C THR A 43 -5.64 0.94 11.52
N LEU A 44 -4.93 2.06 11.66
CA LEU A 44 -5.13 3.23 10.83
C LEU A 44 -4.88 2.91 9.34
N PHE A 45 -3.76 2.25 9.01
CA PHE A 45 -3.48 1.86 7.63
C PHE A 45 -4.55 0.92 7.05
N ARG A 46 -5.04 -0.04 7.85
CA ARG A 46 -6.12 -0.92 7.41
C ARG A 46 -7.45 -0.19 7.20
N LEU A 47 -7.74 0.86 7.97
CA LEU A 47 -8.89 1.73 7.75
C LEU A 47 -8.72 2.57 6.47
N MET A 48 -7.53 3.12 6.23
CA MET A 48 -7.22 3.90 5.02
C MET A 48 -7.30 3.06 3.74
N LEU A 49 -7.13 1.75 3.87
CA LEU A 49 -7.20 0.77 2.78
C LEU A 49 -8.54 0.01 2.73
N ASP A 50 -9.54 0.42 3.51
CA ASP A 50 -10.82 -0.27 3.67
C ASP A 50 -10.73 -1.79 3.92
N LEU A 51 -9.60 -2.24 4.51
CA LEU A 51 -9.40 -3.64 4.90
C LEU A 51 -10.19 -4.01 6.16
N ILE A 52 -10.55 -3.00 6.95
CA ILE A 52 -11.47 -3.11 8.10
C ILE A 52 -12.42 -1.93 8.09
N LYS A 53 -13.65 -2.13 8.55
CA LYS A 53 -14.64 -1.04 8.61
C LYS A 53 -14.42 -0.16 9.82
N ALA A 54 -14.49 1.15 9.61
CA ALA A 54 -14.58 2.13 10.69
C ALA A 54 -15.91 2.00 11.47
N ASP A 55 -15.90 2.37 12.74
CA ASP A 55 -17.13 2.48 13.52
C ASP A 55 -17.84 3.79 13.19
N SER A 56 -17.09 4.85 12.86
CA SER A 56 -17.60 6.12 12.34
C SER A 56 -16.50 6.84 11.56
N GLY A 57 -16.91 7.90 10.83
CA GLY A 57 -16.02 8.73 10.04
C GLY A 57 -15.66 8.12 8.70
N ARG A 58 -14.69 8.73 8.02
CA ARG A 58 -14.31 8.34 6.66
C ARG A 58 -12.89 8.74 6.32
N VAL A 59 -12.37 8.15 5.25
CA VAL A 59 -11.11 8.53 4.61
C VAL A 59 -11.42 8.93 3.17
N LEU A 60 -11.04 10.14 2.80
CA LEU A 60 -11.25 10.70 1.46
C LEU A 60 -9.92 10.79 0.74
N MET A 61 -9.85 10.27 -0.47
CA MET A 61 -8.77 10.52 -1.43
C MET A 61 -9.23 11.61 -2.39
N GLN A 62 -8.46 12.68 -2.47
CA GLN A 62 -8.83 13.90 -3.17
C GLN A 62 -7.80 14.19 -4.26
N PRO A 63 -8.12 13.86 -5.52
CA PRO A 63 -7.24 14.14 -6.65
C PRO A 63 -7.07 15.65 -6.84
N SER A 64 -5.91 16.07 -7.31
CA SER A 64 -5.67 17.45 -7.71
C SER A 64 -6.48 17.80 -8.96
N PRO A 65 -6.69 19.09 -9.26
CA PRO A 65 -7.33 19.50 -10.51
C PRO A 65 -6.63 18.96 -11.77
N GLU A 66 -5.31 18.80 -11.73
CA GLU A 66 -4.51 18.21 -12.82
C GLU A 66 -4.80 16.72 -12.96
N GLU A 67 -4.81 15.98 -11.85
CA GLU A 67 -5.14 14.55 -11.83
C GLU A 67 -6.58 14.28 -12.30
N MET A 68 -7.53 15.20 -12.00
CA MET A 68 -8.90 15.13 -12.53
C MET A 68 -8.93 15.41 -14.03
N ALA A 69 -8.15 16.38 -14.52
CA ALA A 69 -8.05 16.71 -15.93
C ALA A 69 -7.46 15.56 -16.74
N ASP A 70 -6.50 14.84 -16.17
CA ASP A 70 -5.89 13.63 -16.75
C ASP A 70 -6.81 12.39 -16.69
N GLY A 71 -8.00 12.53 -16.09
CA GLY A 71 -9.00 11.47 -16.02
C GLY A 71 -8.75 10.45 -14.93
N LEU A 72 -7.89 10.74 -13.95
CA LEU A 72 -7.60 9.82 -12.85
C LEU A 72 -8.84 9.55 -11.99
N ALA A 73 -9.56 10.61 -11.61
CA ALA A 73 -10.84 10.52 -10.93
C ALA A 73 -11.71 11.73 -11.27
N LYS A 74 -13.02 11.59 -11.12
CA LYS A 74 -13.99 12.67 -11.42
C LYS A 74 -14.33 13.54 -10.21
N SER A 75 -14.05 13.05 -9.01
CA SER A 75 -14.38 13.73 -7.74
C SER A 75 -13.57 13.11 -6.59
N ASP A 76 -13.73 13.68 -5.41
CA ASP A 76 -13.25 13.06 -4.17
C ASP A 76 -13.82 11.64 -4.00
N VAL A 77 -12.99 10.74 -3.52
CA VAL A 77 -13.30 9.31 -3.37
C VAL A 77 -13.24 8.93 -1.90
N ASP A 78 -14.37 8.49 -1.36
CA ASP A 78 -14.43 7.85 -0.05
C ASP A 78 -14.04 6.38 -0.21
N VAL A 79 -12.97 5.96 0.46
CA VAL A 79 -12.40 4.61 0.31
C VAL A 79 -13.38 3.50 0.72
N SER A 80 -14.39 3.82 1.53
CA SER A 80 -15.39 2.86 2.00
C SER A 80 -16.57 2.67 1.05
N THR A 81 -16.71 3.52 0.02
CA THR A 81 -17.89 3.54 -0.87
C THR A 81 -17.61 3.11 -2.30
N THR A 82 -16.35 3.15 -2.74
CA THR A 82 -15.94 2.78 -4.10
C THR A 82 -14.56 2.11 -4.07
N GLU A 83 -14.23 1.40 -5.11
CA GLU A 83 -12.94 0.73 -5.27
C GLU A 83 -11.95 1.49 -6.17
N ASP A 84 -12.36 2.63 -6.73
CA ASP A 84 -11.57 3.40 -7.72
C ASP A 84 -10.18 3.79 -7.18
N TRP A 85 -10.09 4.07 -5.87
CA TRP A 85 -8.84 4.43 -5.20
C TRP A 85 -7.75 3.33 -5.26
N LYS A 86 -8.12 2.07 -5.49
CA LYS A 86 -7.19 0.95 -5.57
C LYS A 86 -6.24 1.08 -6.76
N ASP A 87 -6.69 1.68 -7.84
CA ASP A 87 -5.87 1.88 -9.05
C ASP A 87 -4.72 2.89 -8.82
N TRP A 88 -4.84 3.72 -7.77
CA TRP A 88 -3.85 4.77 -7.45
C TRP A 88 -3.03 4.48 -6.22
N THR A 89 -3.36 3.40 -5.51
CA THR A 89 -2.79 3.10 -4.22
C THR A 89 -1.99 1.81 -4.26
N GLY A 90 -0.73 1.91 -3.85
CA GLY A 90 0.10 0.75 -3.55
C GLY A 90 0.17 0.58 -2.03
N ALA A 91 0.11 -0.66 -1.56
CA ALA A 91 0.18 -0.92 -0.14
C ALA A 91 0.91 -2.22 0.18
N PHE A 92 1.69 -2.19 1.26
CA PHE A 92 2.21 -3.39 1.90
C PHE A 92 2.10 -3.24 3.41
N VAL A 93 1.17 -3.98 4.02
CA VAL A 93 0.83 -3.89 5.45
C VAL A 93 1.46 -5.04 6.23
N ASP A 94 1.44 -6.25 5.68
CA ASP A 94 2.10 -7.41 6.28
C ASP A 94 2.31 -8.54 5.25
N GLU A 95 3.09 -9.56 5.64
CA GLU A 95 3.45 -10.69 4.77
C GLU A 95 2.24 -11.50 4.28
N SER A 96 1.09 -11.45 4.96
CA SER A 96 -0.10 -12.22 4.57
C SER A 96 -0.73 -11.73 3.26
N PHE A 97 -0.33 -10.55 2.78
CA PHE A 97 -0.73 -10.04 1.47
C PHE A 97 0.10 -10.59 0.31
N LEU A 98 1.18 -11.31 0.59
CA LEU A 98 1.99 -11.97 -0.44
C LEU A 98 1.35 -13.30 -0.87
N ILE A 99 1.50 -13.64 -2.15
CA ILE A 99 1.06 -14.94 -2.65
C ILE A 99 2.18 -15.95 -2.45
N ASP A 100 2.14 -16.66 -1.36
CA ASP A 100 3.17 -17.54 -0.83
C ASP A 100 3.62 -18.67 -1.78
N TYR A 101 2.78 -19.07 -2.72
CA TYR A 101 3.02 -20.17 -3.65
C TYR A 101 3.65 -19.74 -4.98
N LEU A 102 3.93 -18.45 -5.15
CA LEU A 102 4.65 -17.92 -6.30
C LEU A 102 6.12 -17.70 -5.95
N THR A 103 6.97 -17.71 -6.97
CA THR A 103 8.29 -17.09 -6.88
C THR A 103 8.14 -15.57 -6.94
N PRO A 104 9.15 -14.77 -6.51
CA PRO A 104 9.09 -13.31 -6.65
C PRO A 104 8.80 -12.85 -8.08
N ASP A 105 9.46 -13.44 -9.07
CA ASP A 105 9.27 -13.08 -10.47
C ASP A 105 7.84 -13.37 -10.94
N GLU A 106 7.28 -14.54 -10.59
CA GLU A 106 5.88 -14.88 -10.90
C GLU A 106 4.91 -13.92 -10.20
N TYR A 107 5.20 -13.51 -8.97
CA TYR A 107 4.38 -12.54 -8.23
C TYR A 107 4.38 -11.18 -8.89
N PHE A 108 5.53 -10.64 -9.26
CA PHE A 108 5.60 -9.35 -9.96
C PHE A 108 4.94 -9.40 -11.34
N GLN A 109 5.12 -10.49 -12.08
CA GLN A 109 4.42 -10.69 -13.35
C GLN A 109 2.92 -10.79 -13.17
N PHE A 110 2.46 -11.46 -12.12
CA PHE A 110 1.04 -11.54 -11.78
C PHE A 110 0.47 -10.15 -11.50
N LEU A 111 1.11 -9.36 -10.64
CA LEU A 111 0.70 -7.98 -10.36
C LEU A 111 0.64 -7.12 -11.64
N GLY A 112 1.65 -7.20 -12.48
CA GLY A 112 1.68 -6.48 -13.75
C GLY A 112 0.51 -6.85 -14.66
N ARG A 113 0.20 -8.15 -14.79
CA ARG A 113 -0.90 -8.65 -15.63
C ARG A 113 -2.27 -8.19 -15.16
N ILE A 114 -2.57 -8.31 -13.87
CA ILE A 114 -3.88 -7.91 -13.32
C ILE A 114 -4.11 -6.40 -13.45
N SER A 115 -3.02 -5.62 -13.56
CA SER A 115 -3.06 -4.17 -13.73
C SER A 115 -2.89 -3.71 -15.18
N GLY A 116 -2.94 -4.66 -16.13
CA GLY A 116 -2.86 -4.35 -17.56
C GLY A 116 -1.49 -3.85 -18.05
N ARG A 117 -0.43 -3.99 -17.25
CA ARG A 117 0.94 -3.62 -17.65
C ARG A 117 1.56 -4.68 -18.56
N LYS A 118 2.37 -4.23 -19.51
CA LYS A 118 3.15 -5.13 -20.34
C LYS A 118 4.32 -5.71 -19.55
N GLN A 119 4.74 -6.91 -19.92
CA GLN A 119 5.88 -7.57 -19.29
C GLN A 119 7.15 -6.72 -19.34
N GLU A 120 7.39 -6.04 -20.46
CA GLU A 120 8.55 -5.17 -20.68
C GLU A 120 8.60 -4.02 -19.67
N ASP A 121 7.45 -3.44 -19.32
CA ASP A 121 7.34 -2.35 -18.33
C ASP A 121 7.62 -2.87 -16.91
N VAL A 122 7.17 -4.09 -16.61
CA VAL A 122 7.45 -4.77 -15.33
C VAL A 122 8.95 -5.05 -15.20
N ASP A 123 9.55 -5.61 -16.24
CA ASP A 123 10.97 -5.95 -16.25
C ASP A 123 11.85 -4.70 -16.13
N ALA A 124 11.51 -3.62 -16.83
CA ALA A 124 12.20 -2.34 -16.73
C ALA A 124 12.12 -1.77 -15.30
N PHE A 125 10.93 -1.79 -14.69
CA PHE A 125 10.75 -1.35 -13.31
C PHE A 125 11.58 -2.18 -12.33
N LEU A 126 11.57 -3.50 -12.46
CA LEU A 126 12.34 -4.38 -11.58
C LEU A 126 13.85 -4.15 -11.68
N GLN A 127 14.36 -3.77 -12.85
CA GLN A 127 15.77 -3.42 -13.03
C GLN A 127 16.18 -2.21 -12.20
N GLU A 128 15.31 -1.19 -12.04
CA GLU A 128 15.57 -0.02 -11.20
C GLU A 128 15.75 -0.42 -9.72
N PHE A 129 15.06 -1.47 -9.26
CA PHE A 129 15.15 -2.01 -7.91
C PHE A 129 16.20 -3.12 -7.74
N GLY A 130 16.98 -3.42 -8.77
CA GLY A 130 17.99 -4.49 -8.75
C GLY A 130 18.96 -4.37 -7.57
N HIS A 131 19.43 -3.17 -7.26
CA HIS A 131 20.33 -2.92 -6.13
C HIS A 131 19.63 -3.15 -4.76
N PHE A 132 18.37 -2.69 -4.61
CA PHE A 132 17.60 -2.89 -3.38
C PHE A 132 17.29 -4.36 -3.14
N MET A 133 16.99 -5.10 -4.18
CA MET A 133 16.77 -6.55 -4.12
C MET A 133 18.07 -7.36 -3.92
N ALA A 134 19.24 -6.74 -4.12
CA ALA A 134 20.58 -7.28 -3.86
C ALA A 134 20.85 -8.66 -4.52
N GLY A 135 20.17 -8.99 -5.62
CA GLY A 135 20.25 -10.30 -6.28
C GLY A 135 19.67 -11.48 -5.48
N GLU A 136 19.05 -11.20 -4.34
CA GLU A 136 18.50 -12.23 -3.44
C GLU A 136 17.00 -12.48 -3.67
N VAL A 137 16.33 -11.64 -4.43
CA VAL A 137 14.89 -11.68 -4.68
C VAL A 137 14.60 -12.02 -6.14
N ALA A 138 15.00 -11.17 -7.08
CA ALA A 138 14.77 -11.40 -8.50
C ALA A 138 15.59 -12.57 -9.03
N GLY A 139 15.01 -13.35 -9.95
CA GLY A 139 15.63 -14.55 -10.54
C GLY A 139 15.70 -15.76 -9.61
N GLN A 140 15.17 -15.68 -8.40
CA GLN A 140 15.16 -16.80 -7.46
C GLN A 140 14.04 -17.79 -7.80
N LYS A 141 14.41 -19.09 -7.83
CA LYS A 141 13.45 -20.20 -8.01
C LYS A 141 12.74 -20.60 -6.72
N LYS A 142 13.02 -19.90 -5.60
CA LYS A 142 12.38 -20.16 -4.32
C LYS A 142 10.99 -19.53 -4.30
N LEU A 143 10.03 -20.25 -3.74
CA LEU A 143 8.70 -19.70 -3.43
C LEU A 143 8.80 -18.63 -2.35
N ILE A 144 7.94 -17.62 -2.40
CA ILE A 144 7.91 -16.50 -1.45
C ILE A 144 7.85 -17.01 0.00
N ARG A 145 7.07 -18.05 0.29
CA ARG A 145 7.01 -18.65 1.64
C ARG A 145 8.36 -19.13 2.19
N ASN A 146 9.30 -19.45 1.32
CA ASN A 146 10.62 -19.99 1.67
C ASN A 146 11.72 -18.91 1.72
N LEU A 147 11.37 -17.64 1.50
CA LEU A 147 12.27 -16.51 1.62
C LEU A 147 12.47 -16.13 3.09
N SER A 148 13.59 -15.45 3.39
CA SER A 148 13.77 -14.77 4.67
C SER A 148 12.74 -13.66 4.86
N ALA A 149 12.47 -13.25 6.11
CA ALA A 149 11.57 -12.14 6.41
C ALA A 149 11.98 -10.85 5.67
N GLY A 150 13.29 -10.52 5.63
CA GLY A 150 13.79 -9.36 4.89
C GLY A 150 13.54 -9.46 3.38
N ASN A 151 13.70 -10.64 2.78
CA ASN A 151 13.42 -10.81 1.36
C ASN A 151 11.92 -10.77 1.04
N LYS A 152 11.06 -11.28 1.91
CA LYS A 152 9.60 -11.09 1.79
C LYS A 152 9.22 -9.62 1.90
N GLN A 153 9.85 -8.89 2.83
CA GLN A 153 9.67 -7.44 2.97
C GLN A 153 10.03 -6.71 1.67
N LYS A 154 11.18 -7.03 1.07
CA LYS A 154 11.58 -6.47 -0.24
C LYS A 154 10.57 -6.77 -1.33
N VAL A 155 10.07 -8.02 -1.42
CA VAL A 155 9.02 -8.40 -2.38
C VAL A 155 7.77 -7.57 -2.19
N GLY A 156 7.31 -7.42 -0.95
CA GLY A 156 6.10 -6.64 -0.63
C GLY A 156 6.23 -5.16 -1.00
N ILE A 157 7.36 -4.55 -0.62
CA ILE A 157 7.63 -3.14 -0.91
C ILE A 157 7.70 -2.89 -2.43
N VAL A 158 8.50 -3.70 -3.16
CA VAL A 158 8.65 -3.55 -4.61
C VAL A 158 7.31 -3.83 -5.31
N GLY A 159 6.56 -4.84 -4.86
CA GLY A 159 5.22 -5.13 -5.38
C GLY A 159 4.24 -3.98 -5.19
N ALA A 160 4.25 -3.33 -4.01
CA ALA A 160 3.41 -2.17 -3.74
C ALA A 160 3.75 -0.96 -4.62
N MET A 161 5.01 -0.84 -5.06
CA MET A 161 5.48 0.27 -5.91
C MET A 161 5.37 -0.03 -7.40
N LEU A 162 5.18 -1.29 -7.79
CA LEU A 162 5.24 -1.75 -9.20
C LEU A 162 4.28 -0.98 -10.11
N LEU A 163 3.13 -0.56 -9.60
CA LEU A 163 2.13 0.17 -10.37
C LEU A 163 2.36 1.68 -10.41
N GLN A 164 3.45 2.15 -9.81
CA GLN A 164 3.77 3.58 -9.68
C GLN A 164 2.60 4.35 -9.07
N PRO A 165 2.13 3.95 -7.89
CA PRO A 165 0.94 4.51 -7.27
C PRO A 165 1.10 5.98 -6.92
N LYS A 166 0.01 6.73 -6.85
CA LYS A 166 -0.05 8.12 -6.35
C LYS A 166 0.02 8.17 -4.83
N VAL A 167 -0.48 7.11 -4.17
CA VAL A 167 -0.44 6.92 -2.73
C VAL A 167 0.26 5.61 -2.42
N LEU A 168 1.27 5.65 -1.57
CA LEU A 168 1.98 4.46 -1.10
C LEU A 168 1.84 4.34 0.42
N ILE A 169 1.30 3.22 0.88
CA ILE A 169 1.13 2.92 2.31
C ILE A 169 1.97 1.69 2.67
N LEU A 170 2.94 1.89 3.54
CA LEU A 170 3.83 0.84 4.01
C LEU A 170 3.79 0.77 5.54
N ASP A 171 3.48 -0.40 6.09
CA ASP A 171 3.54 -0.64 7.54
C ASP A 171 4.89 -1.26 7.89
N GLU A 172 5.60 -0.62 8.82
CA GLU A 172 6.91 -1.05 9.31
C GLU A 172 7.90 -1.45 8.19
N PRO A 173 8.10 -0.62 7.13
CA PRO A 173 8.81 -1.03 5.92
C PRO A 173 10.28 -1.39 6.12
N PHE A 174 10.88 -0.96 7.22
CA PHE A 174 12.30 -1.20 7.52
C PHE A 174 12.56 -2.35 8.49
N ASN A 175 11.50 -3.04 8.93
CA ASN A 175 11.66 -4.24 9.72
C ASN A 175 12.33 -5.33 8.88
N PHE A 176 13.34 -5.96 9.44
CA PHE A 176 14.10 -7.06 8.81
C PHE A 176 14.97 -6.69 7.59
N LEU A 177 15.06 -5.40 7.22
CA LEU A 177 15.96 -4.93 6.14
C LEU A 177 17.36 -4.64 6.65
#